data_0f0997943de099f6c4968a577796610d
#
_entry.id   0f0997943de099f6c4968a577796610d
#
_cell.length_a   1.000
_cell.length_b   1.000
_cell.length_c   1.000
_cell.angle_alpha   90.00
_cell.angle_beta   90.00
_cell.angle_gamma   90.00
#
_symmetry.space_group_name_H-M   'P 1'
#
loop_
_entity.id
_entity.type
_entity.pdbx_description
1 polymer ?
#
loop_
_entity_poly.entity_id
_entity_poly.type
_entity_poly.pdbx_seq_one_letter_code
_entity_poly.pdbx_strand_id
1 'polypeptide(L)'
;MSGIATLPIENPVLIFFIVLVIILFAPILLNRIRVPHIIGLIIAGVIIGPNGLNLLARDSSFEIFGNVGILYLMFLAGLEIDMYDFKKSKKDGIIFGLYTFLIPMILGTAISYYTLHLNLMTSILLASMYASHTLIAYPIISRYGISRSRAVPITIAGTIFTVLGALIILAVISGMVRGDLTEFFWLRLSVNITIYSIAILYIYPRLTRWFFKTYNDNVTQFIFILALVFLASYMAQVIGLEAILGAFFAGIVLNRFIPNVSPLMNLSLIHISEPT
;
A
#
# COMPACT_ATOMS: atom_id res chain seq x y z
N MET A 1 -10.32 -37.35 25.24
CA MET A 1 -9.68 -36.10 25.68
C MET A 1 -8.24 -36.06 25.15
N SER A 2 -8.06 -35.74 23.88
CA SER A 2 -6.73 -35.62 23.24
C SER A 2 -6.82 -34.47 22.25
N GLY A 3 -7.01 -33.29 22.78
CA GLY A 3 -7.09 -32.04 22.00
C GLY A 3 -6.08 -31.03 22.52
N ILE A 4 -4.84 -31.47 22.78
CA ILE A 4 -3.70 -30.56 22.94
C ILE A 4 -3.29 -30.20 21.54
N ALA A 5 -3.51 -28.95 21.19
CA ALA A 5 -3.29 -28.38 19.88
C ALA A 5 -1.92 -28.83 19.31
N THR A 6 -1.94 -29.61 18.24
CA THR A 6 -0.75 -29.82 17.42
C THR A 6 -0.32 -28.47 16.88
N LEU A 7 0.93 -28.11 17.04
CA LEU A 7 1.49 -26.90 16.42
C LEU A 7 1.94 -27.21 14.99
N PRO A 8 1.65 -26.36 14.03
CA PRO A 8 0.84 -25.13 14.12
C PRO A 8 -0.66 -25.41 14.28
N ILE A 9 -1.40 -24.46 14.86
CA ILE A 9 -2.85 -24.55 15.07
C ILE A 9 -3.55 -24.57 13.73
N GLU A 10 -4.41 -25.59 13.50
CA GLU A 10 -5.15 -25.75 12.24
C GLU A 10 -6.62 -25.30 12.31
N ASN A 11 -7.15 -25.11 13.54
CA ASN A 11 -8.55 -24.71 13.69
C ASN A 11 -8.76 -23.25 13.29
N PRO A 12 -9.54 -22.92 12.22
CA PRO A 12 -9.69 -21.57 11.71
C PRO A 12 -10.31 -20.62 12.72
N VAL A 13 -11.22 -21.09 13.58
CA VAL A 13 -11.89 -20.25 14.60
C VAL A 13 -10.89 -19.85 15.67
N LEU A 14 -10.04 -20.78 16.10
CA LEU A 14 -9.01 -20.53 17.11
C LEU A 14 -7.91 -19.61 16.54
N ILE A 15 -7.52 -19.80 15.29
CA ILE A 15 -6.58 -18.94 14.56
C ILE A 15 -7.12 -17.49 14.56
N PHE A 16 -8.37 -17.32 14.13
CA PHE A 16 -8.98 -16.00 14.04
C PHE A 16 -9.11 -15.35 15.42
N PHE A 17 -9.47 -16.11 16.46
CA PHE A 17 -9.50 -15.63 17.84
C PHE A 17 -8.12 -15.14 18.30
N ILE A 18 -7.06 -15.92 18.09
CA ILE A 18 -5.68 -15.54 18.46
C ILE A 18 -5.26 -14.25 17.75
N VAL A 19 -5.54 -14.14 16.44
CA VAL A 19 -5.24 -12.94 15.66
C VAL A 19 -5.96 -11.71 16.23
N LEU A 20 -7.25 -11.82 16.55
CA LEU A 20 -8.02 -10.73 17.16
C LEU A 20 -7.45 -10.34 18.55
N VAL A 21 -7.09 -11.30 19.36
CA VAL A 21 -6.44 -11.05 20.68
C VAL A 21 -5.14 -10.29 20.49
N ILE A 22 -4.33 -10.67 19.52
CA ILE A 22 -3.07 -10.00 19.23
C ILE A 22 -3.30 -8.58 18.72
N ILE A 23 -4.22 -8.39 17.77
CA ILE A 23 -4.58 -7.06 17.25
C ILE A 23 -5.04 -6.15 18.40
N LEU A 24 -5.76 -6.69 19.38
CA LEU A 24 -6.24 -5.95 20.53
C LEU A 24 -5.12 -5.66 21.55
N PHE A 25 -4.39 -6.68 21.97
CA PHE A 25 -3.48 -6.56 23.11
C PHE A 25 -2.07 -6.08 22.76
N ALA A 26 -1.54 -6.40 21.57
CA ALA A 26 -0.20 -5.98 21.20
C ALA A 26 -0.04 -4.44 21.17
N PRO A 27 -0.96 -3.66 20.61
CA PRO A 27 -0.89 -2.21 20.68
C PRO A 27 -1.03 -1.68 22.12
N ILE A 28 -1.93 -2.25 22.92
CA ILE A 28 -2.17 -1.81 24.30
C ILE A 28 -0.90 -2.00 25.17
N LEU A 29 -0.25 -3.16 25.04
CA LEU A 29 0.97 -3.48 25.80
C LEU A 29 2.14 -2.59 25.37
N LEU A 30 2.33 -2.41 24.06
CA LEU A 30 3.47 -1.66 23.55
C LEU A 30 3.29 -0.14 23.64
N ASN A 31 2.05 0.35 23.69
CA ASN A 31 1.80 1.77 23.97
C ASN A 31 2.34 2.23 25.31
N ARG A 32 2.40 1.34 26.30
CA ARG A 32 3.02 1.64 27.62
C ARG A 32 4.52 1.96 27.52
N ILE A 33 5.20 1.40 26.53
CA ILE A 33 6.64 1.65 26.26
C ILE A 33 6.87 2.59 25.08
N ARG A 34 5.81 3.32 24.67
CA ARG A 34 5.84 4.32 23.58
C ARG A 34 6.28 3.75 22.22
N VAL A 35 6.02 2.48 21.97
CA VAL A 35 6.28 1.85 20.67
C VAL A 35 5.05 2.03 19.76
N PRO A 36 5.23 2.49 18.50
CA PRO A 36 4.12 2.60 17.55
C PRO A 36 3.36 1.29 17.36
N HIS A 37 2.03 1.36 17.23
CA HIS A 37 1.14 0.20 17.13
C HIS A 37 1.56 -0.80 16.04
N ILE A 38 1.99 -0.31 14.87
CA ILE A 38 2.42 -1.14 13.73
C ILE A 38 3.61 -2.01 14.10
N ILE A 39 4.61 -1.45 14.80
CA ILE A 39 5.79 -2.20 15.26
C ILE A 39 5.37 -3.30 16.22
N GLY A 40 4.41 -3.01 17.10
CA GLY A 40 3.85 -4.00 18.03
C GLY A 40 3.23 -5.20 17.32
N LEU A 41 2.45 -4.96 16.28
CA LEU A 41 1.84 -6.02 15.50
C LEU A 41 2.88 -6.84 14.72
N ILE A 42 3.92 -6.19 14.18
CA ILE A 42 5.03 -6.89 13.51
C ILE A 42 5.77 -7.79 14.48
N ILE A 43 6.14 -7.30 15.67
CA ILE A 43 6.82 -8.08 16.70
C ILE A 43 5.95 -9.27 17.12
N ALA A 44 4.66 -9.04 17.37
CA ALA A 44 3.74 -10.12 17.72
C ALA A 44 3.66 -11.17 16.60
N GLY A 45 3.58 -10.75 15.33
CA GLY A 45 3.60 -11.64 14.19
C GLY A 45 4.88 -12.48 14.09
N VAL A 46 6.04 -11.90 14.37
CA VAL A 46 7.33 -12.62 14.41
C VAL A 46 7.33 -13.67 15.51
N ILE A 47 6.81 -13.33 16.70
CA ILE A 47 6.79 -14.25 17.85
C ILE A 47 5.88 -15.45 17.59
N ILE A 48 4.68 -15.24 17.05
CA ILE A 48 3.68 -16.32 16.85
C ILE A 48 3.85 -17.07 15.54
N GLY A 49 4.57 -16.49 14.59
CA GLY A 49 4.76 -17.02 13.24
C GLY A 49 5.66 -18.26 13.19
N PRO A 50 5.87 -18.82 11.97
CA PRO A 50 6.60 -20.05 11.76
C PRO A 50 8.06 -20.01 12.19
N ASN A 51 8.68 -18.82 12.18
CA ASN A 51 10.07 -18.61 12.61
C ASN A 51 10.23 -18.26 14.10
N GLY A 52 9.10 -18.12 14.84
CA GLY A 52 9.07 -17.89 16.28
C GLY A 52 8.53 -19.12 17.04
N LEU A 53 7.40 -18.97 17.69
CA LEU A 53 6.76 -20.04 18.47
C LEU A 53 6.04 -21.09 17.60
N ASN A 54 5.96 -20.88 16.28
CA ASN A 54 5.25 -21.72 15.32
C ASN A 54 3.79 -22.01 15.73
N LEU A 55 3.13 -21.03 16.38
CA LEU A 55 1.72 -21.16 16.77
C LEU A 55 0.80 -21.09 15.56
N LEU A 56 1.10 -20.19 14.60
CA LEU A 56 0.33 -19.98 13.39
C LEU A 56 1.20 -20.24 12.17
N ALA A 57 0.69 -21.08 11.26
CA ALA A 57 1.29 -21.25 9.94
C ALA A 57 0.88 -20.09 9.03
N ARG A 58 1.73 -19.77 8.06
CA ARG A 58 1.38 -18.86 6.97
C ARG A 58 0.60 -19.67 5.92
N ASP A 59 -0.69 -19.65 6.01
CA ASP A 59 -1.58 -20.30 5.05
C ASP A 59 -2.14 -19.31 4.01
N SER A 60 -2.88 -19.83 3.02
CA SER A 60 -3.52 -19.03 1.97
C SER A 60 -4.53 -18.02 2.51
N SER A 61 -5.16 -18.30 3.66
CA SER A 61 -6.13 -17.39 4.28
C SER A 61 -5.44 -16.14 4.79
N PHE A 62 -4.29 -16.27 5.48
CA PHE A 62 -3.49 -15.12 5.91
C PHE A 62 -2.99 -14.29 4.74
N GLU A 63 -2.57 -14.94 3.64
CA GLU A 63 -2.12 -14.24 2.45
C GLU A 63 -3.25 -13.43 1.81
N ILE A 64 -4.45 -14.00 1.71
CA ILE A 64 -5.62 -13.28 1.17
C ILE A 64 -5.97 -12.09 2.07
N PHE A 65 -6.11 -12.28 3.38
CA PHE A 65 -6.43 -11.18 4.30
C PHE A 65 -5.35 -10.09 4.31
N GLY A 66 -4.08 -10.48 4.29
CA GLY A 66 -2.96 -9.54 4.22
C GLY A 66 -2.98 -8.72 2.94
N ASN A 67 -3.16 -9.38 1.79
CA ASN A 67 -3.23 -8.71 0.50
C ASN A 67 -4.45 -7.77 0.40
N VAL A 68 -5.62 -8.23 0.83
CA VAL A 68 -6.83 -7.39 0.90
C VAL A 68 -6.61 -6.19 1.79
N GLY A 69 -6.01 -6.38 2.97
CA GLY A 69 -5.72 -5.30 3.90
C GLY A 69 -4.76 -4.25 3.33
N ILE A 70 -3.66 -4.69 2.69
CA ILE A 70 -2.69 -3.78 2.07
C ILE A 70 -3.32 -3.00 0.92
N LEU A 71 -4.08 -3.66 0.05
CA LEU A 71 -4.78 -2.98 -1.07
C LEU A 71 -5.79 -1.97 -0.56
N TYR A 72 -6.55 -2.31 0.49
CA TYR A 72 -7.49 -1.39 1.10
C TYR A 72 -6.80 -0.18 1.74
N LEU A 73 -5.69 -0.38 2.47
CA LEU A 73 -4.90 0.72 3.04
C LEU A 73 -4.34 1.64 1.94
N MET A 74 -3.86 1.09 0.83
CA MET A 74 -3.36 1.89 -0.29
C MET A 74 -4.48 2.66 -1.00
N PHE A 75 -5.66 2.07 -1.12
CA PHE A 75 -6.84 2.77 -1.60
C PHE A 75 -7.20 3.95 -0.70
N LEU A 76 -7.25 3.76 0.62
CA LEU A 76 -7.49 4.84 1.58
C LEU A 76 -6.43 5.94 1.47
N ALA A 77 -5.15 5.58 1.39
CA ALA A 77 -4.08 6.54 1.17
C ALA A 77 -4.28 7.36 -0.12
N GLY A 78 -4.76 6.72 -1.19
CA GLY A 78 -5.13 7.40 -2.43
C GLY A 78 -6.32 8.36 -2.28
N LEU A 79 -7.32 7.99 -1.45
CA LEU A 79 -8.47 8.84 -1.15
C LEU A 79 -8.12 10.09 -0.34
N GLU A 80 -7.11 10.01 0.50
CA GLU A 80 -6.71 11.11 1.38
C GLU A 80 -5.94 12.23 0.67
N ILE A 81 -5.50 11.99 -0.59
CA ILE A 81 -4.73 12.98 -1.35
C ILE A 81 -5.63 14.13 -1.78
N ASP A 82 -5.34 15.35 -1.27
CA ASP A 82 -5.94 16.56 -1.81
C ASP A 82 -5.34 16.87 -3.20
N MET A 83 -6.17 16.67 -4.21
CA MET A 83 -5.78 16.87 -5.62
C MET A 83 -5.50 18.34 -5.97
N TYR A 84 -6.04 19.28 -5.22
CA TYR A 84 -5.77 20.71 -5.43
C TYR A 84 -4.36 21.05 -4.92
N ASP A 85 -4.06 20.67 -3.70
CA ASP A 85 -2.75 20.90 -3.08
C ASP A 85 -1.65 20.12 -3.79
N PHE A 86 -1.96 18.89 -4.24
CA PHE A 86 -1.06 18.09 -5.06
C PHE A 86 -0.70 18.79 -6.38
N LYS A 87 -1.67 19.34 -7.10
CA LYS A 87 -1.41 20.07 -8.36
C LYS A 87 -0.58 21.33 -8.13
N LYS A 88 -0.82 22.06 -7.04
CA LYS A 88 -0.09 23.27 -6.68
C LYS A 88 1.36 22.96 -6.30
N SER A 89 1.60 21.86 -5.60
CA SER A 89 2.90 21.47 -5.06
C SER A 89 3.67 20.48 -5.94
N LYS A 90 3.15 20.11 -7.13
CA LYS A 90 3.71 19.04 -7.96
C LYS A 90 5.19 19.27 -8.33
N LYS A 91 5.60 20.52 -8.63
CA LYS A 91 6.98 20.83 -9.00
C LYS A 91 7.93 20.61 -7.82
N ASP A 92 7.60 21.16 -6.67
CA ASP A 92 8.38 21.00 -5.45
C ASP A 92 8.39 19.53 -5.00
N GLY A 93 7.26 18.83 -5.14
CA GLY A 93 7.13 17.40 -4.84
C GLY A 93 7.96 16.51 -5.77
N ILE A 94 8.02 16.80 -7.08
CA ILE A 94 8.88 16.05 -8.02
C ILE A 94 10.36 16.28 -7.69
N ILE A 95 10.77 17.52 -7.42
CA ILE A 95 12.14 17.85 -7.03
C ILE A 95 12.50 17.13 -5.72
N PHE A 96 11.65 17.21 -4.72
CA PHE A 96 11.82 16.51 -3.45
C PHE A 96 11.90 15.00 -3.66
N GLY A 97 10.97 14.42 -4.42
CA GLY A 97 10.94 13.00 -4.75
C GLY A 97 12.18 12.53 -5.51
N LEU A 98 12.68 13.35 -6.44
CA LEU A 98 13.89 13.03 -7.19
C LEU A 98 15.11 12.93 -6.26
N TYR A 99 15.31 13.89 -5.37
CA TYR A 99 16.44 13.84 -4.41
C TYR A 99 16.27 12.70 -3.40
N THR A 100 15.09 12.52 -2.84
CA THR A 100 14.82 11.46 -1.85
C THR A 100 14.82 10.06 -2.47
N PHE A 101 14.72 9.95 -3.80
CA PHE A 101 14.89 8.71 -4.54
C PHE A 101 16.34 8.48 -4.94
N LEU A 102 16.98 9.45 -5.62
CA LEU A 102 18.30 9.26 -6.21
C LEU A 102 19.40 9.13 -5.15
N ILE A 103 19.36 9.90 -4.06
CA ILE A 103 20.40 9.84 -3.03
C ILE A 103 20.46 8.47 -2.37
N PRO A 104 19.36 7.91 -1.79
CA PRO A 104 19.39 6.56 -1.25
C PRO A 104 19.65 5.48 -2.31
N MET A 105 19.18 5.70 -3.54
CA MET A 105 19.39 4.79 -4.65
C MET A 105 20.87 4.63 -5.00
N ILE A 106 21.61 5.74 -5.15
CA ILE A 106 23.03 5.73 -5.46
C ILE A 106 23.84 5.16 -4.29
N LEU A 107 23.61 5.68 -3.07
CA LEU A 107 24.33 5.23 -1.88
C LEU A 107 24.00 3.77 -1.55
N GLY A 108 22.73 3.38 -1.62
CA GLY A 108 22.28 2.02 -1.36
C GLY A 108 22.86 1.03 -2.37
N THR A 109 22.90 1.38 -3.66
CA THR A 109 23.55 0.55 -4.70
C THR A 109 25.05 0.40 -4.44
N ALA A 110 25.75 1.50 -4.14
CA ALA A 110 27.17 1.47 -3.85
C ALA A 110 27.49 0.61 -2.61
N ILE A 111 26.77 0.81 -1.50
CA ILE A 111 26.96 0.02 -0.28
C ILE A 111 26.66 -1.46 -0.54
N SER A 112 25.53 -1.77 -1.19
CA SER A 112 25.16 -3.15 -1.49
C SER A 112 26.16 -3.85 -2.40
N TYR A 113 26.70 -3.15 -3.38
CA TYR A 113 27.67 -3.70 -4.31
C TYR A 113 29.06 -3.89 -3.68
N TYR A 114 29.61 -2.85 -3.03
CA TYR A 114 31.00 -2.88 -2.52
C TYR A 114 31.11 -3.51 -1.12
N THR A 115 30.08 -3.36 -0.25
CA THR A 115 30.16 -3.84 1.15
C THR A 115 29.50 -5.21 1.33
N LEU A 116 28.34 -5.42 0.69
CA LEU A 116 27.62 -6.69 0.77
C LEU A 116 28.02 -7.66 -0.35
N HIS A 117 28.87 -7.23 -1.28
CA HIS A 117 29.35 -8.03 -2.43
C HIS A 117 28.23 -8.66 -3.26
N LEU A 118 27.08 -7.96 -3.35
CA LEU A 118 25.95 -8.40 -4.17
C LEU A 118 26.23 -8.08 -5.65
N ASN A 119 25.61 -8.84 -6.55
CA ASN A 119 25.66 -8.47 -7.96
C ASN A 119 24.94 -7.14 -8.22
N LEU A 120 25.26 -6.48 -9.33
CA LEU A 120 24.76 -5.13 -9.64
C LEU A 120 23.22 -5.07 -9.67
N MET A 121 22.54 -6.06 -10.26
CA MET A 121 21.08 -6.08 -10.35
C MET A 121 20.42 -6.21 -8.98
N THR A 122 20.94 -7.10 -8.13
CA THR A 122 20.45 -7.25 -6.75
C THR A 122 20.73 -6.00 -5.93
N SER A 123 21.88 -5.36 -6.13
CA SER A 123 22.23 -4.09 -5.46
C SER A 123 21.28 -2.96 -5.84
N ILE A 124 20.94 -2.83 -7.12
CA ILE A 124 19.96 -1.85 -7.62
C ILE A 124 18.57 -2.14 -7.06
N LEU A 125 18.15 -3.40 -7.05
CA LEU A 125 16.86 -3.80 -6.51
C LEU A 125 16.75 -3.50 -5.01
N LEU A 126 17.76 -3.85 -4.23
CA LEU A 126 17.82 -3.57 -2.81
C LEU A 126 17.85 -2.07 -2.52
N ALA A 127 18.61 -1.30 -3.31
CA ALA A 127 18.65 0.15 -3.20
C ALA A 127 17.30 0.80 -3.51
N SER A 128 16.54 0.27 -4.47
CA SER A 128 15.20 0.76 -4.79
C SER A 128 14.21 0.60 -3.63
N MET A 129 14.38 -0.45 -2.81
CA MET A 129 13.59 -0.63 -1.58
C MET A 129 13.93 0.43 -0.53
N TYR A 130 15.20 0.82 -0.38
CA TYR A 130 15.60 1.90 0.55
C TYR A 130 15.19 3.29 0.05
N ALA A 131 15.15 3.48 -1.27
CA ALA A 131 14.76 4.73 -1.89
C ALA A 131 13.23 4.95 -1.91
N SER A 132 12.44 3.91 -1.67
CA SER A 132 10.99 3.99 -1.63
C SER A 132 10.51 4.19 -0.19
N HIS A 133 9.71 5.20 0.03
CA HIS A 133 9.03 5.41 1.29
C HIS A 133 7.52 5.45 1.07
N THR A 134 6.78 5.00 2.07
CA THR A 134 5.32 4.89 2.03
C THR A 134 4.67 5.98 2.89
N LEU A 135 3.38 6.23 2.66
CA LEU A 135 2.58 7.22 3.40
C LEU A 135 2.22 6.78 4.84
N ILE A 136 2.99 5.87 5.46
CA ILE A 136 2.72 5.36 6.82
C ILE A 136 2.66 6.51 7.85
N ALA A 137 3.40 7.59 7.65
CA ALA A 137 3.37 8.74 8.53
C ALA A 137 2.10 9.61 8.38
N TYR A 138 1.33 9.46 7.30
CA TYR A 138 0.17 10.31 7.02
C TYR A 138 -0.92 10.22 8.10
N PRO A 139 -1.34 9.05 8.60
CA PRO A 139 -2.31 8.96 9.69
C PRO A 139 -1.84 9.68 10.97
N ILE A 140 -0.54 9.67 11.23
CA ILE A 140 0.06 10.38 12.37
C ILE A 140 -0.07 11.89 12.17
N ILE A 141 0.28 12.38 10.98
CA ILE A 141 0.20 13.79 10.59
C ILE A 141 -1.26 14.28 10.66
N SER A 142 -2.19 13.49 10.16
CA SER A 142 -3.64 13.78 10.19
C SER A 142 -4.14 13.89 11.63
N ARG A 143 -3.75 12.97 12.51
CA ARG A 143 -4.11 12.96 13.93
C ARG A 143 -3.63 14.21 14.68
N TYR A 144 -2.47 14.76 14.31
CA TYR A 144 -1.95 15.99 14.91
C TYR A 144 -2.51 17.27 14.26
N GLY A 145 -3.39 17.16 13.27
CA GLY A 145 -4.02 18.31 12.61
C GLY A 145 -3.08 19.15 11.74
N ILE A 146 -1.88 18.63 11.42
CA ILE A 146 -0.86 19.33 10.61
C ILE A 146 -0.91 18.97 9.11
N SER A 147 -1.91 18.24 8.68
CA SER A 147 -2.09 17.84 7.27
C SER A 147 -2.19 19.02 6.28
N ARG A 148 -2.56 20.22 6.77
CA ARG A 148 -2.63 21.46 5.96
C ARG A 148 -1.29 22.20 5.80
N SER A 149 -0.21 21.72 6.41
CA SER A 149 1.11 22.37 6.25
C SER A 149 1.62 22.16 4.82
N ARG A 150 2.35 23.16 4.26
CA ARG A 150 2.92 23.11 2.90
C ARG A 150 3.85 21.91 2.69
N ALA A 151 4.47 21.40 3.73
CA ALA A 151 5.36 20.24 3.65
C ALA A 151 4.61 18.96 3.29
N VAL A 152 3.37 18.77 3.75
CA VAL A 152 2.61 17.53 3.57
C VAL A 152 2.31 17.22 2.10
N PRO A 153 1.67 18.11 1.30
CA PRO A 153 1.43 17.81 -0.12
C PRO A 153 2.73 17.64 -0.92
N ILE A 154 3.82 18.34 -0.56
CA ILE A 154 5.14 18.13 -1.19
C ILE A 154 5.66 16.72 -0.90
N THR A 155 5.61 16.29 0.36
CA THR A 155 6.05 14.96 0.77
C THR A 155 5.20 13.86 0.12
N ILE A 156 3.87 14.04 0.06
CA ILE A 156 2.97 13.10 -0.61
C ILE A 156 3.33 12.96 -2.10
N ALA A 157 3.52 14.09 -2.80
CA ALA A 157 3.91 14.09 -4.20
C ALA A 157 5.27 13.40 -4.41
N GLY A 158 6.25 13.67 -3.53
CA GLY A 158 7.55 13.00 -3.53
C GLY A 158 7.45 11.50 -3.27
N THR A 159 6.61 11.07 -2.34
CA THR A 159 6.36 9.66 -2.05
C THR A 159 5.78 8.92 -3.27
N ILE A 160 4.81 9.52 -3.96
CA ILE A 160 4.28 8.95 -5.19
C ILE A 160 5.40 8.75 -6.21
N PHE A 161 6.26 9.75 -6.38
CA PHE A 161 7.40 9.68 -7.29
C PHE A 161 8.36 8.54 -6.92
N THR A 162 8.75 8.42 -5.65
CA THR A 162 9.68 7.37 -5.18
C THR A 162 9.09 5.98 -5.28
N VAL A 163 7.81 5.80 -4.94
CA VAL A 163 7.11 4.50 -5.09
C VAL A 163 7.03 4.09 -6.55
N LEU A 164 6.63 4.99 -7.44
CA LEU A 164 6.60 4.71 -8.88
C LEU A 164 7.98 4.36 -9.43
N GLY A 165 9.02 5.11 -9.03
CA GLY A 165 10.40 4.84 -9.42
C GLY A 165 10.88 3.46 -8.99
N ALA A 166 10.66 3.09 -7.73
CA ALA A 166 11.01 1.76 -7.20
C ALA A 166 10.28 0.63 -7.92
N LEU A 167 9.00 0.82 -8.24
CA LEU A 167 8.20 -0.18 -8.93
C LEU A 167 8.57 -0.34 -10.41
N ILE A 168 8.99 0.73 -11.08
CA ILE A 168 9.56 0.63 -12.43
C ILE A 168 10.85 -0.19 -12.39
N ILE A 169 11.74 0.06 -11.42
CA ILE A 169 12.98 -0.73 -11.26
C ILE A 169 12.64 -2.20 -11.00
N LEU A 170 11.69 -2.47 -10.11
CA LEU A 170 11.24 -3.84 -9.83
C LEU A 170 10.69 -4.52 -11.10
N ALA A 171 9.84 -3.84 -11.87
CA ALA A 171 9.28 -4.38 -13.11
C ALA A 171 10.38 -4.69 -14.15
N VAL A 172 11.36 -3.79 -14.28
CA VAL A 172 12.50 -3.98 -15.20
C VAL A 172 13.35 -5.17 -14.79
N ILE A 173 13.76 -5.23 -13.51
CA ILE A 173 14.62 -6.32 -13.02
C ILE A 173 13.86 -7.65 -13.05
N SER A 174 12.59 -7.68 -12.70
CA SER A 174 11.76 -8.88 -12.82
C SER A 174 11.65 -9.35 -14.27
N GLY A 175 11.49 -8.43 -15.23
CA GLY A 175 11.49 -8.74 -16.66
C GLY A 175 12.83 -9.30 -17.13
N MET A 176 13.95 -8.74 -16.64
CA MET A 176 15.29 -9.25 -16.93
C MET A 176 15.49 -10.68 -16.42
N VAL A 177 15.09 -10.95 -15.19
CA VAL A 177 15.25 -12.28 -14.57
C VAL A 177 14.38 -13.34 -15.24
N ARG A 178 13.19 -12.96 -15.70
CA ARG A 178 12.29 -13.88 -16.44
C ARG A 178 12.71 -14.11 -17.89
N GLY A 179 13.69 -13.37 -18.40
CA GLY A 179 14.11 -13.44 -19.80
C GLY A 179 13.13 -12.77 -20.77
N ASP A 180 12.18 -12.00 -20.26
CA ASP A 180 11.14 -11.34 -21.03
C ASP A 180 11.59 -10.02 -21.70
N LEU A 181 12.86 -9.62 -21.53
CA LEU A 181 13.39 -8.41 -22.16
C LEU A 181 13.66 -8.64 -23.65
N THR A 182 12.60 -8.69 -24.42
CA THR A 182 12.64 -8.58 -25.89
C THR A 182 12.68 -7.12 -26.30
N GLU A 183 13.05 -6.84 -27.56
CA GLU A 183 13.04 -5.46 -28.11
C GLU A 183 11.68 -4.78 -27.93
N PHE A 184 10.61 -5.56 -27.89
CA PHE A 184 9.23 -5.08 -27.68
C PHE A 184 8.84 -4.92 -26.20
N PHE A 185 9.67 -5.28 -25.22
CA PHE A 185 9.31 -5.17 -23.80
C PHE A 185 8.92 -3.74 -23.41
N TRP A 186 9.75 -2.77 -23.75
CA TRP A 186 9.49 -1.36 -23.45
C TRP A 186 8.23 -0.81 -24.13
N LEU A 187 8.03 -1.20 -25.40
CA LEU A 187 6.83 -0.82 -26.14
C LEU A 187 5.59 -1.42 -25.48
N ARG A 188 5.61 -2.71 -25.18
CA ARG A 188 4.52 -3.43 -24.51
C ARG A 188 4.20 -2.81 -23.14
N LEU A 189 5.22 -2.56 -22.32
CA LEU A 189 5.07 -1.93 -21.01
C LEU A 189 4.45 -0.54 -21.12
N SER A 190 4.94 0.30 -22.04
CA SER A 190 4.43 1.65 -22.25
C SER A 190 2.98 1.66 -22.75
N VAL A 191 2.65 0.78 -23.68
CA VAL A 191 1.27 0.62 -24.20
C VAL A 191 0.34 0.15 -23.09
N ASN A 192 0.74 -0.85 -22.33
CA ASN A 192 -0.05 -1.39 -21.21
C ASN A 192 -0.30 -0.33 -20.12
N ILE A 193 0.72 0.41 -19.72
CA ILE A 193 0.58 1.52 -18.74
C ILE A 193 -0.36 2.59 -19.29
N THR A 194 -0.25 2.92 -20.58
CA THR A 194 -1.11 3.92 -21.22
C THR A 194 -2.57 3.47 -21.23
N ILE A 195 -2.85 2.23 -21.67
CA ILE A 195 -4.20 1.66 -21.67
C ILE A 195 -4.77 1.63 -20.26
N TYR A 196 -3.99 1.17 -19.29
CA TYR A 196 -4.38 1.14 -17.88
C TYR A 196 -4.72 2.54 -17.35
N SER A 197 -3.85 3.52 -17.62
CA SER A 197 -4.07 4.91 -17.20
C SER A 197 -5.35 5.50 -17.81
N ILE A 198 -5.59 5.24 -19.08
CA ILE A 198 -6.83 5.64 -19.75
C ILE A 198 -8.04 4.97 -19.09
N ALA A 199 -7.99 3.68 -18.84
CA ALA A 199 -9.08 2.95 -18.18
C ALA A 199 -9.39 3.54 -16.79
N ILE A 200 -8.38 3.73 -15.95
CA ILE A 200 -8.54 4.27 -14.58
C ILE A 200 -9.03 5.72 -14.61
N LEU A 201 -8.46 6.58 -15.47
CA LEU A 201 -8.78 8.01 -15.46
C LEU A 201 -10.12 8.35 -16.14
N TYR A 202 -10.56 7.56 -17.13
CA TYR A 202 -11.77 7.86 -17.92
C TYR A 202 -12.93 6.91 -17.65
N ILE A 203 -12.70 5.61 -17.56
CA ILE A 203 -13.77 4.61 -17.39
C ILE A 203 -14.25 4.61 -15.93
N TYR A 204 -13.34 4.55 -14.97
CA TYR A 204 -13.71 4.48 -13.53
C TYR A 204 -14.59 5.65 -13.08
N PRO A 205 -14.26 6.93 -13.37
CA PRO A 205 -15.12 8.05 -13.00
C PRO A 205 -16.51 8.02 -13.65
N ARG A 206 -16.61 7.53 -14.90
CA ARG A 206 -17.89 7.42 -15.58
C ARG A 206 -18.76 6.32 -14.97
N LEU A 207 -18.14 5.17 -14.71
CA LEU A 207 -18.80 4.02 -14.11
C LEU A 207 -19.29 4.33 -12.71
N THR A 208 -18.45 4.98 -11.89
CA THR A 208 -18.80 5.38 -10.52
C THR A 208 -19.95 6.40 -10.50
N ARG A 209 -19.90 7.41 -11.39
CA ARG A 209 -21.00 8.39 -11.52
C ARG A 209 -22.31 7.74 -11.92
N TRP A 210 -22.26 6.82 -12.90
CA TRP A 210 -23.45 6.10 -13.34
C TRP A 210 -24.03 5.27 -12.20
N PHE A 211 -23.20 4.52 -11.50
CA PHE A 211 -23.62 3.66 -10.40
C PHE A 211 -24.22 4.44 -9.23
N PHE A 212 -23.57 5.53 -8.80
CA PHE A 212 -24.04 6.37 -7.69
C PHE A 212 -25.31 7.15 -8.01
N LYS A 213 -25.61 7.40 -9.28
CA LYS A 213 -26.91 7.96 -9.69
C LYS A 213 -28.05 6.93 -9.63
N THR A 214 -27.72 5.66 -9.82
CA THR A 214 -28.71 4.58 -9.89
C THR A 214 -29.00 3.99 -8.51
N TYR A 215 -27.99 3.88 -7.66
CA TYR A 215 -28.07 3.26 -6.35
C TYR A 215 -27.64 4.24 -5.26
N ASN A 216 -28.59 4.57 -4.34
CA ASN A 216 -28.35 5.53 -3.26
C ASN A 216 -28.02 4.86 -1.91
N ASP A 217 -27.93 3.53 -1.86
CA ASP A 217 -27.61 2.80 -0.66
C ASP A 217 -26.10 2.82 -0.38
N ASN A 218 -25.72 3.25 0.82
CA ASN A 218 -24.33 3.40 1.23
C ASN A 218 -23.57 2.07 1.22
N VAL A 219 -24.20 0.96 1.61
CA VAL A 219 -23.56 -0.36 1.64
C VAL A 219 -23.27 -0.84 0.23
N THR A 220 -24.26 -0.71 -0.66
CA THR A 220 -24.13 -1.07 -2.07
C THR A 220 -23.04 -0.25 -2.76
N GLN A 221 -22.99 1.07 -2.49
CA GLN A 221 -21.93 1.95 -3.01
C GLN A 221 -20.55 1.56 -2.48
N PHE A 222 -20.45 1.18 -1.20
CA PHE A 222 -19.18 0.72 -0.61
C PHE A 222 -18.67 -0.56 -1.28
N ILE A 223 -19.54 -1.57 -1.42
CA ILE A 223 -19.19 -2.83 -2.06
C ILE A 223 -18.75 -2.60 -3.51
N PHE A 224 -19.46 -1.72 -4.23
CA PHE A 224 -19.10 -1.37 -5.60
C PHE A 224 -17.71 -0.70 -5.69
N ILE A 225 -17.40 0.27 -4.82
CA ILE A 225 -16.09 0.91 -4.77
C ILE A 225 -15.02 -0.12 -4.47
N LEU A 226 -15.24 -0.99 -3.49
CA LEU A 226 -14.29 -2.04 -3.13
C LEU A 226 -14.03 -3.00 -4.31
N ALA A 227 -15.09 -3.40 -5.03
CA ALA A 227 -14.94 -4.19 -6.25
C ALA A 227 -14.11 -3.49 -7.32
N LEU A 228 -14.31 -2.17 -7.53
CA LEU A 228 -13.49 -1.39 -8.45
C LEU A 228 -12.02 -1.32 -8.03
N VAL A 229 -11.73 -1.19 -6.74
CA VAL A 229 -10.36 -1.17 -6.22
C VAL A 229 -9.64 -2.49 -6.51
N PHE A 230 -10.29 -3.62 -6.21
CA PHE A 230 -9.70 -4.94 -6.51
C PHE A 230 -9.57 -5.19 -8.01
N LEU A 231 -10.53 -4.72 -8.82
CA LEU A 231 -10.42 -4.80 -10.27
C LEU A 231 -9.24 -3.97 -10.79
N ALA A 232 -9.04 -2.75 -10.29
CA ALA A 232 -7.89 -1.91 -10.64
C ALA A 232 -6.57 -2.57 -10.26
N SER A 233 -6.51 -3.17 -9.07
CA SER A 233 -5.35 -3.89 -8.57
C SER A 233 -5.03 -5.11 -9.45
N TYR A 234 -6.04 -5.88 -9.81
CA TYR A 234 -5.88 -7.03 -10.72
C TYR A 234 -5.41 -6.60 -12.11
N MET A 235 -6.03 -5.56 -12.68
CA MET A 235 -5.60 -5.02 -13.98
C MET A 235 -4.14 -4.54 -13.95
N ALA A 236 -3.70 -3.91 -12.83
CA ALA A 236 -2.32 -3.51 -12.66
C ALA A 236 -1.38 -4.74 -12.70
N GLN A 237 -1.71 -5.83 -12.00
CA GLN A 237 -0.92 -7.08 -12.04
C GLN A 237 -0.83 -7.68 -13.44
N VAL A 238 -1.93 -7.72 -14.18
CA VAL A 238 -1.96 -8.28 -15.55
C VAL A 238 -1.01 -7.54 -16.49
N ILE A 239 -0.83 -6.25 -16.30
CA ILE A 239 0.08 -5.43 -17.14
C ILE A 239 1.53 -5.39 -16.62
N GLY A 240 1.83 -6.12 -15.53
CA GLY A 240 3.17 -6.19 -14.94
C GLY A 240 3.48 -5.13 -13.89
N LEU A 241 2.48 -4.39 -13.42
CA LEU A 241 2.60 -3.48 -12.27
C LEU A 241 2.21 -4.19 -10.98
N GLU A 242 2.61 -3.62 -9.84
CA GLU A 242 2.17 -4.12 -8.53
C GLU A 242 0.69 -3.79 -8.27
N ALA A 243 -0.05 -4.74 -7.69
CA ALA A 243 -1.46 -4.58 -7.31
C ALA A 243 -1.71 -3.36 -6.40
N ILE A 244 -0.73 -3.08 -5.53
CA ILE A 244 -0.72 -1.95 -4.60
C ILE A 244 -0.89 -0.62 -5.33
N LEU A 245 -0.21 -0.43 -6.47
CA LEU A 245 -0.38 0.75 -7.31
C LEU A 245 -1.79 0.86 -7.87
N GLY A 246 -2.36 -0.27 -8.28
CA GLY A 246 -3.74 -0.29 -8.79
C GLY A 246 -4.75 0.23 -7.77
N ALA A 247 -4.67 -0.25 -6.53
CA ALA A 247 -5.50 0.21 -5.43
C ALA A 247 -5.31 1.71 -5.16
N PHE A 248 -4.05 2.15 -5.12
CA PHE A 248 -3.69 3.54 -4.87
C PHE A 248 -4.22 4.49 -5.96
N PHE A 249 -4.03 4.17 -7.23
CA PHE A 249 -4.57 4.97 -8.33
C PHE A 249 -6.11 4.97 -8.35
N ALA A 250 -6.75 3.85 -8.05
CA ALA A 250 -8.20 3.82 -7.87
C ALA A 250 -8.63 4.80 -6.77
N GLY A 251 -7.92 4.84 -5.64
CA GLY A 251 -8.17 5.79 -4.55
C GLY A 251 -8.07 7.25 -5.00
N ILE A 252 -6.99 7.62 -5.68
CA ILE A 252 -6.81 8.98 -6.22
C ILE A 252 -7.94 9.39 -7.15
N VAL A 253 -8.35 8.50 -8.04
CA VAL A 253 -9.38 8.79 -9.06
C VAL A 253 -10.77 8.84 -8.44
N LEU A 254 -11.06 7.97 -7.48
CA LEU A 254 -12.34 7.88 -6.80
C LEU A 254 -12.53 8.94 -5.70
N ASN A 255 -11.45 9.58 -5.24
CA ASN A 255 -11.48 10.65 -4.24
C ASN A 255 -12.55 11.72 -4.54
N ARG A 256 -12.74 12.09 -5.81
CA ARG A 256 -13.70 13.11 -6.23
C ARG A 256 -15.17 12.71 -6.10
N PHE A 257 -15.45 11.41 -5.89
CA PHE A 257 -16.80 10.85 -5.86
C PHE A 257 -17.22 10.44 -4.45
N ILE A 258 -16.25 10.31 -3.55
CA ILE A 258 -16.49 9.94 -2.15
C ILE A 258 -16.44 11.22 -1.32
N PRO A 259 -17.59 11.71 -0.78
CA PRO A 259 -17.59 12.87 0.10
C PRO A 259 -16.71 12.62 1.33
N ASN A 260 -15.94 13.64 1.76
CA ASN A 260 -15.09 13.60 2.95
C ASN A 260 -15.83 13.27 4.25
N VAL A 261 -17.16 13.28 4.23
CA VAL A 261 -18.07 13.00 5.36
C VAL A 261 -18.82 11.67 5.15
N SER A 262 -18.44 10.88 4.14
CA SER A 262 -19.13 9.61 3.90
C SER A 262 -18.83 8.60 5.02
N PRO A 263 -19.76 7.67 5.34
CA PRO A 263 -19.51 6.56 6.27
C PRO A 263 -18.24 5.76 5.94
N LEU A 264 -17.81 5.78 4.67
CA LEU A 264 -16.58 5.18 4.16
C LEU A 264 -15.31 5.80 4.75
N MET A 265 -15.27 7.13 4.85
CA MET A 265 -14.19 7.88 5.50
C MET A 265 -14.32 7.79 7.02
N ASN A 266 -15.53 7.82 7.55
CA ASN A 266 -15.77 7.72 8.99
C ASN A 266 -15.39 6.36 9.56
N LEU A 267 -15.54 5.26 8.82
CA LEU A 267 -15.06 3.94 9.26
C LEU A 267 -13.53 3.90 9.38
N SER A 268 -12.79 4.67 8.57
CA SER A 268 -11.34 4.83 8.72
C SER A 268 -10.98 5.84 9.81
N LEU A 269 -11.83 6.87 10.03
CA LEU A 269 -11.61 7.94 11.01
C LEU A 269 -12.08 7.56 12.43
N ILE A 270 -13.09 6.69 12.57
CA ILE A 270 -13.59 6.23 13.88
C ILE A 270 -12.49 5.51 14.67
N HIS A 271 -11.58 4.81 14.02
CA HIS A 271 -10.41 4.24 14.69
C HIS A 271 -9.27 5.25 14.95
N ILE A 272 -9.35 6.46 14.42
CA ILE A 272 -8.30 7.48 14.51
C ILE A 272 -8.70 8.67 15.40
N SER A 273 -9.99 8.88 15.64
CA SER A 273 -10.52 10.13 16.23
C SER A 273 -11.30 9.98 17.53
N GLU A 274 -11.20 8.87 18.26
CA GLU A 274 -11.66 8.90 19.64
C GLU A 274 -10.63 9.62 20.53
N PRO A 275 -10.95 10.82 21.02
CA PRO A 275 -10.14 11.46 22.05
C PRO A 275 -10.44 10.78 23.38
N THR A 276 -9.50 10.07 23.93
CA THR A 276 -9.42 9.80 25.36
C THR A 276 -8.48 10.77 26.00
#